data_a1735ac551663f0df6dd021dd567e85e
#
_entry.id   a1735ac551663f0df6dd021dd567e85e
#
_cell.length_a   1.000
_cell.length_b   1.000
_cell.length_c   1.000
_cell.angle_alpha   90.00
_cell.angle_beta   90.00
_cell.angle_gamma   90.00
#
_symmetry.space_group_name_H-M   'P 1'
#
loop_
_entity.id
_entity.type
_entity.pdbx_description
1 polymer ?
#
loop_
_entity_poly.entity_id
_entity_poly.type
_entity_poly.pdbx_seq_one_letter_code
_entity_poly.pdbx_strand_id
1 'polypeptide(L)'
;MSQITGHISQIIGPVVDVYFDTKGLDAEKVLPKIHDALKVKRPDGRDLIIEVQQHIGEDTVRTVAMDNTDGLQRGLEVVPTGAPISMPSGEQMKGRMLNVIGEPIDGMKPLAKDNPYPIHREAPKYEELSTTKEMLPTGIKVIDLLEPYLNGGKIGLFGGAGVGKTVLIMELINNIAKGGNNGFSVFAGVGERTREGNDLIREMIESGVIKYGDKFKEAMAEGKWDLSLVDPEELKKSQATLVYGQMNEPPGARASVALSGLTVAEEFRDQGGDILFFIDNIFRFTQAGSEVSALLGRMPSAVGYQPTLASEMGSMQERITSTKTGSITSVQAVYVPADDLTDPAPATTFTHLDATTELSRNIAQLGIYPAVDPLGSTSRILDPLVVGKEHYECAQRVKQILQKYKELQDIIAILGMDELSDEDKLTVNRARRVQRFLSQPFAVAEQFTGVPGEMVSIEDTIKGFNMILDGELDDLPEQAFLNVGTIEQAIEKGKKLLAQAQA
;
A
#
# COMPACT_ATOMS: atom_id res chain seq x y z
N MET A 1 -13.01 -26.24 -29.78
CA MET A 1 -13.69 -25.28 -30.68
C MET A 1 -12.60 -24.44 -31.30
N SER A 2 -12.60 -24.25 -32.62
CA SER A 2 -11.63 -23.37 -33.29
C SER A 2 -11.88 -21.93 -32.80
N GLN A 3 -10.89 -21.33 -32.17
CA GLN A 3 -10.93 -19.93 -31.81
C GLN A 3 -11.12 -19.09 -33.07
N ILE A 4 -12.13 -18.23 -33.07
CA ILE A 4 -12.37 -17.31 -34.19
C ILE A 4 -11.37 -16.16 -34.06
N THR A 5 -10.68 -15.84 -35.14
CA THR A 5 -9.79 -14.70 -35.25
C THR A 5 -10.63 -13.44 -35.56
N GLY A 6 -10.32 -12.35 -34.85
CA GLY A 6 -10.92 -11.04 -35.10
C GLY A 6 -9.97 -10.12 -35.89
N HIS A 7 -10.51 -8.98 -36.29
CA HIS A 7 -9.75 -7.91 -36.96
C HIS A 7 -10.12 -6.56 -36.38
N ILE A 8 -9.13 -5.68 -36.25
CA ILE A 8 -9.35 -4.31 -35.78
C ILE A 8 -10.28 -3.59 -36.76
N SER A 9 -11.42 -3.11 -36.28
CA SER A 9 -12.36 -2.32 -37.07
C SER A 9 -12.21 -0.83 -36.83
N GLN A 10 -11.88 -0.41 -35.60
CA GLN A 10 -11.72 1.00 -35.22
C GLN A 10 -10.71 1.15 -34.09
N ILE A 11 -9.99 2.29 -34.08
CA ILE A 11 -9.05 2.67 -33.03
C ILE A 11 -9.37 4.09 -32.61
N ILE A 12 -9.66 4.30 -31.33
CA ILE A 12 -9.94 5.61 -30.71
C ILE A 12 -9.04 5.76 -29.48
N GLY A 13 -7.79 6.25 -29.69
CA GLY A 13 -6.80 6.28 -28.63
C GLY A 13 -6.58 4.87 -28.04
N PRO A 14 -6.73 4.68 -26.72
CA PRO A 14 -6.56 3.37 -26.09
C PRO A 14 -7.73 2.40 -26.27
N VAL A 15 -8.84 2.84 -26.91
CA VAL A 15 -10.00 1.99 -27.21
C VAL A 15 -9.83 1.38 -28.59
N VAL A 16 -9.96 0.07 -28.69
CA VAL A 16 -9.85 -0.70 -29.92
C VAL A 16 -11.11 -1.55 -30.09
N ASP A 17 -11.82 -1.33 -31.20
CA ASP A 17 -12.96 -2.15 -31.58
C ASP A 17 -12.49 -3.29 -32.50
N VAL A 18 -12.93 -4.50 -32.19
CA VAL A 18 -12.54 -5.73 -32.90
C VAL A 18 -13.80 -6.42 -33.43
N TYR A 19 -13.81 -6.63 -34.73
CA TYR A 19 -14.84 -7.36 -35.44
C TYR A 19 -14.45 -8.84 -35.57
N PHE A 20 -15.42 -9.74 -35.29
CA PHE A 20 -15.26 -11.17 -35.44
C PHE A 20 -16.27 -11.67 -36.48
N ASP A 21 -15.80 -12.36 -37.51
CA ASP A 21 -16.71 -13.01 -38.46
C ASP A 21 -17.26 -14.30 -37.83
N THR A 22 -18.45 -14.23 -37.28
CA THR A 22 -19.12 -15.36 -36.62
C THR A 22 -19.64 -16.43 -37.60
N LYS A 23 -19.64 -16.14 -38.94
CA LYS A 23 -20.15 -17.04 -40.00
C LYS A 23 -21.55 -17.54 -39.73
N GLY A 24 -22.39 -16.72 -39.08
CA GLY A 24 -23.76 -17.07 -38.74
C GLY A 24 -23.94 -17.99 -37.53
N LEU A 25 -22.86 -18.21 -36.77
CA LEU A 25 -22.94 -18.89 -35.49
C LEU A 25 -23.54 -17.94 -34.43
N ASP A 26 -24.04 -18.53 -33.36
CA ASP A 26 -24.56 -17.77 -32.21
C ASP A 26 -23.44 -16.91 -31.59
N ALA A 27 -23.54 -15.58 -31.75
CA ALA A 27 -22.55 -14.61 -31.30
C ALA A 27 -22.27 -14.73 -29.80
N GLU A 28 -23.27 -15.00 -28.96
CA GLU A 28 -23.10 -15.15 -27.50
C GLU A 28 -22.17 -16.32 -27.11
N LYS A 29 -22.09 -17.33 -27.98
CA LYS A 29 -21.24 -18.51 -27.72
C LYS A 29 -19.84 -18.41 -28.30
N VAL A 30 -19.64 -17.49 -29.22
CA VAL A 30 -18.44 -17.44 -30.07
C VAL A 30 -17.57 -16.20 -29.76
N LEU A 31 -18.23 -15.09 -29.44
CA LEU A 31 -17.49 -13.86 -29.10
C LEU A 31 -16.72 -14.00 -27.77
N PRO A 32 -15.56 -13.35 -27.66
CA PRO A 32 -14.86 -13.25 -26.39
C PRO A 32 -15.74 -12.65 -25.30
N LYS A 33 -15.62 -13.15 -24.09
CA LYS A 33 -16.38 -12.67 -22.93
C LYS A 33 -15.86 -11.32 -22.47
N ILE A 34 -16.68 -10.61 -21.70
CA ILE A 34 -16.24 -9.42 -20.98
C ILE A 34 -15.06 -9.80 -20.06
N HIS A 35 -14.01 -8.98 -20.06
CA HIS A 35 -12.71 -9.17 -19.40
C HIS A 35 -11.78 -10.20 -20.04
N ASP A 36 -12.16 -10.88 -21.12
CA ASP A 36 -11.20 -11.70 -21.83
C ASP A 36 -10.08 -10.85 -22.45
N ALA A 37 -8.87 -11.37 -22.39
CA ALA A 37 -7.71 -10.78 -23.03
C ALA A 37 -7.62 -11.20 -24.48
N LEU A 38 -7.36 -10.24 -25.36
CA LEU A 38 -7.10 -10.45 -26.77
C LEU A 38 -5.68 -10.02 -27.09
N LYS A 39 -5.04 -10.68 -28.04
CA LYS A 39 -3.67 -10.41 -28.46
C LYS A 39 -3.65 -9.83 -29.87
N VAL A 40 -2.97 -8.70 -30.02
CA VAL A 40 -2.69 -8.09 -31.32
C VAL A 40 -1.17 -8.06 -31.53
N LYS A 41 -0.73 -8.55 -32.69
CA LYS A 41 0.68 -8.45 -33.06
C LYS A 41 0.94 -7.09 -33.69
N ARG A 42 1.78 -6.29 -33.07
CA ARG A 42 2.16 -4.97 -33.60
C ARG A 42 3.07 -5.10 -34.80
N PRO A 43 3.17 -4.08 -35.66
CA PRO A 43 4.10 -4.06 -36.79
C PRO A 43 5.57 -4.24 -36.38
N ASP A 44 5.95 -3.83 -35.18
CA ASP A 44 7.30 -3.99 -34.61
C ASP A 44 7.57 -5.40 -34.03
N GLY A 45 6.59 -6.30 -34.15
CA GLY A 45 6.67 -7.68 -33.69
C GLY A 45 6.32 -7.91 -32.23
N ARG A 46 6.11 -6.86 -31.43
CA ARG A 46 5.66 -6.98 -30.03
C ARG A 46 4.18 -7.29 -29.96
N ASP A 47 3.78 -8.05 -28.95
CA ASP A 47 2.39 -8.33 -28.67
C ASP A 47 1.76 -7.18 -27.86
N LEU A 48 0.54 -6.80 -28.21
CA LEU A 48 -0.30 -5.91 -27.42
C LEU A 48 -1.46 -6.70 -26.85
N ILE A 49 -1.69 -6.57 -25.55
CA ILE A 49 -2.88 -7.13 -24.88
C ILE A 49 -3.95 -6.05 -24.79
N ILE A 50 -5.14 -6.40 -25.24
CA ILE A 50 -6.35 -5.59 -25.13
C ILE A 50 -7.43 -6.38 -24.40
N GLU A 51 -8.21 -5.71 -23.55
CA GLU A 51 -9.22 -6.35 -22.71
C GLU A 51 -10.62 -5.98 -23.18
N VAL A 52 -11.47 -6.99 -23.33
CA VAL A 52 -12.88 -6.80 -23.71
C VAL A 52 -13.64 -6.08 -22.60
N GLN A 53 -14.24 -4.94 -22.93
CA GLN A 53 -15.03 -4.14 -21.98
C GLN A 53 -16.53 -4.22 -22.25
N GLN A 54 -16.93 -4.33 -23.49
CA GLN A 54 -18.36 -4.45 -23.86
C GLN A 54 -18.52 -5.05 -25.27
N HIS A 55 -19.70 -5.65 -25.49
CA HIS A 55 -20.18 -6.03 -26.80
C HIS A 55 -21.02 -4.87 -27.36
N ILE A 56 -20.69 -4.38 -28.54
CA ILE A 56 -21.36 -3.22 -29.15
C ILE A 56 -22.30 -3.59 -30.29
N GLY A 57 -22.54 -4.88 -30.49
CA GLY A 57 -23.38 -5.41 -31.58
C GLY A 57 -22.62 -5.68 -32.87
N GLU A 58 -23.29 -6.23 -33.86
CA GLU A 58 -22.71 -6.55 -35.18
C GLU A 58 -21.40 -7.34 -35.11
N ASP A 59 -21.35 -8.36 -34.24
CA ASP A 59 -20.17 -9.21 -34.00
C ASP A 59 -18.91 -8.44 -33.59
N THR A 60 -19.08 -7.26 -33.03
CA THR A 60 -17.98 -6.36 -32.61
C THR A 60 -17.88 -6.25 -31.10
N VAL A 61 -16.67 -6.36 -30.58
CA VAL A 61 -16.36 -6.10 -29.17
C VAL A 61 -15.52 -4.84 -29.04
N ARG A 62 -15.80 -4.06 -28.01
CA ARG A 62 -15.03 -2.89 -27.64
C ARG A 62 -14.04 -3.25 -26.55
N THR A 63 -12.78 -2.91 -26.75
CA THR A 63 -11.69 -3.27 -25.87
C THR A 63 -10.92 -2.03 -25.42
N VAL A 64 -10.17 -2.18 -24.33
CA VAL A 64 -9.22 -1.18 -23.84
C VAL A 64 -7.81 -1.78 -23.85
N ALA A 65 -6.86 -1.05 -24.40
CA ALA A 65 -5.48 -1.49 -24.50
C ALA A 65 -4.73 -1.37 -23.15
N MET A 66 -3.88 -2.33 -22.87
CA MET A 66 -3.01 -2.37 -21.70
C MET A 66 -1.64 -1.71 -21.95
N ASP A 67 -1.37 -1.31 -23.17
CA ASP A 67 -0.17 -0.56 -23.55
C ASP A 67 -0.51 0.37 -24.70
N ASN A 68 0.45 1.16 -25.16
CA ASN A 68 0.29 2.12 -26.24
C ASN A 68 -0.25 1.49 -27.53
N THR A 69 -1.19 2.16 -28.17
CA THR A 69 -1.83 1.74 -29.43
C THR A 69 -1.17 2.33 -30.68
N ASP A 70 -0.06 3.04 -30.53
CA ASP A 70 0.65 3.65 -31.67
C ASP A 70 1.07 2.61 -32.69
N GLY A 71 0.85 2.93 -33.96
CA GLY A 71 1.18 2.05 -35.09
C GLY A 71 0.15 0.97 -35.37
N LEU A 72 -0.91 0.83 -34.59
CA LEU A 72 -2.02 -0.08 -34.93
C LEU A 72 -2.77 0.42 -36.15
N GLN A 73 -3.24 -0.52 -36.96
CA GLN A 73 -4.01 -0.24 -38.18
C GLN A 73 -5.28 -1.09 -38.21
N ARG A 74 -6.31 -0.55 -38.89
CA ARG A 74 -7.49 -1.34 -39.20
C ARG A 74 -7.12 -2.59 -40.00
N GLY A 75 -7.82 -3.68 -39.77
CA GLY A 75 -7.58 -4.95 -40.43
C GLY A 75 -6.50 -5.82 -39.81
N LEU A 76 -5.73 -5.33 -38.84
CA LEU A 76 -4.79 -6.18 -38.09
C LEU A 76 -5.54 -7.32 -37.42
N GLU A 77 -4.92 -8.48 -37.46
CA GLU A 77 -5.44 -9.69 -36.84
C GLU A 77 -5.41 -9.62 -35.33
N VAL A 78 -6.49 -10.07 -34.69
CA VAL A 78 -6.64 -10.13 -33.24
C VAL A 78 -6.99 -11.55 -32.84
N VAL A 79 -6.17 -12.14 -31.98
CA VAL A 79 -6.34 -13.52 -31.52
C VAL A 79 -6.84 -13.52 -30.08
N PRO A 80 -8.04 -14.11 -29.81
CA PRO A 80 -8.49 -14.32 -28.43
C PRO A 80 -7.56 -15.26 -27.68
N THR A 81 -7.29 -14.95 -26.41
CA THR A 81 -6.50 -15.86 -25.55
C THR A 81 -7.39 -16.93 -24.89
N GLY A 82 -8.71 -16.71 -24.88
CA GLY A 82 -9.70 -17.58 -24.23
C GLY A 82 -9.74 -17.45 -22.70
N ALA A 83 -9.03 -16.48 -22.14
CA ALA A 83 -8.94 -16.23 -20.70
C ALA A 83 -8.77 -14.73 -20.40
N PRO A 84 -9.13 -14.27 -19.20
CA PRO A 84 -8.80 -12.91 -18.76
C PRO A 84 -7.28 -12.72 -18.56
N ILE A 85 -6.87 -11.45 -18.40
CA ILE A 85 -5.52 -11.10 -17.96
C ILE A 85 -5.23 -11.83 -16.65
N SER A 86 -4.06 -12.47 -16.59
CA SER A 86 -3.69 -13.29 -15.44
C SER A 86 -2.26 -13.01 -15.02
N MET A 87 -2.03 -13.12 -13.70
CA MET A 87 -0.71 -12.95 -13.09
C MET A 87 -0.01 -14.31 -12.96
N PRO A 88 1.32 -14.36 -13.03
CA PRO A 88 2.06 -15.57 -12.67
C PRO A 88 1.85 -15.96 -11.22
N SER A 89 2.29 -17.15 -10.84
CA SER A 89 2.13 -17.68 -9.48
C SER A 89 3.46 -18.18 -8.92
N GLY A 90 3.47 -18.39 -7.61
CA GLY A 90 4.57 -19.02 -6.90
C GLY A 90 5.69 -18.08 -6.47
N GLU A 91 6.69 -18.68 -5.87
CA GLU A 91 7.84 -17.96 -5.28
C GLU A 91 8.72 -17.24 -6.30
N GLN A 92 8.56 -17.57 -7.59
CA GLN A 92 9.27 -16.87 -8.68
C GLN A 92 8.97 -15.38 -8.75
N MET A 93 7.86 -14.91 -8.14
CA MET A 93 7.48 -13.50 -8.10
C MET A 93 8.23 -12.71 -7.02
N LYS A 94 8.84 -13.37 -6.04
CA LYS A 94 9.55 -12.71 -4.95
C LYS A 94 10.71 -11.84 -5.47
N GLY A 95 10.72 -10.58 -5.05
CA GLY A 95 11.73 -9.61 -5.45
C GLY A 95 11.60 -9.09 -6.88
N ARG A 96 10.55 -9.47 -7.60
CA ARG A 96 10.35 -9.09 -9.00
C ARG A 96 9.47 -7.85 -9.11
N MET A 97 9.64 -7.15 -10.21
CA MET A 97 8.81 -6.01 -10.59
C MET A 97 8.05 -6.36 -11.87
N LEU A 98 6.72 -6.34 -11.78
CA LEU A 98 5.81 -6.78 -12.83
C LEU A 98 4.94 -5.62 -13.33
N ASN A 99 4.48 -5.73 -14.59
CA ASN A 99 3.45 -4.82 -15.13
C ASN A 99 2.04 -5.38 -14.92
N VAL A 100 1.04 -4.68 -15.46
CA VAL A 100 -0.39 -5.03 -15.32
C VAL A 100 -0.74 -6.42 -15.85
N ILE A 101 -0.04 -6.91 -16.85
CA ILE A 101 -0.26 -8.24 -17.45
C ILE A 101 0.68 -9.33 -16.89
N GLY A 102 1.44 -9.02 -15.84
CA GLY A 102 2.33 -9.96 -15.17
C GLY A 102 3.65 -10.23 -15.90
N GLU A 103 4.06 -9.35 -16.80
CA GLU A 103 5.38 -9.40 -17.42
C GLU A 103 6.38 -8.61 -16.57
N PRO A 104 7.62 -9.10 -16.43
CA PRO A 104 8.64 -8.39 -15.67
C PRO A 104 9.09 -7.11 -16.39
N ILE A 105 9.23 -6.05 -15.60
CA ILE A 105 9.77 -4.76 -16.03
C ILE A 105 11.11 -4.43 -15.34
N ASP A 106 11.66 -5.40 -14.63
CA ASP A 106 12.93 -5.30 -13.91
C ASP A 106 14.16 -5.67 -14.78
N GLY A 107 13.94 -6.02 -16.04
CA GLY A 107 15.00 -6.42 -16.98
C GLY A 107 15.47 -7.86 -16.81
N MET A 108 14.90 -8.63 -15.90
CA MET A 108 15.21 -10.04 -15.69
C MET A 108 14.31 -10.96 -16.56
N LYS A 109 14.59 -12.25 -16.53
CA LYS A 109 13.88 -13.26 -17.32
C LYS A 109 12.36 -13.26 -17.06
N PRO A 110 11.55 -13.54 -18.10
CA PRO A 110 10.11 -13.75 -17.95
C PRO A 110 9.78 -14.85 -16.93
N LEU A 111 8.61 -14.71 -16.30
CA LEU A 111 8.09 -15.68 -15.35
C LEU A 111 7.18 -16.70 -16.03
N ALA A 112 7.20 -17.94 -15.55
CA ALA A 112 6.31 -18.99 -16.03
C ALA A 112 4.86 -18.71 -15.56
N LYS A 113 3.89 -18.98 -16.44
CA LYS A 113 2.45 -18.87 -16.15
C LYS A 113 1.78 -20.24 -16.20
N ASP A 114 2.34 -21.21 -15.48
CA ASP A 114 1.83 -22.59 -15.48
C ASP A 114 0.47 -22.69 -14.79
N ASN A 115 0.27 -21.95 -13.71
CA ASN A 115 -1.00 -21.82 -12.97
C ASN A 115 -1.35 -20.34 -12.85
N PRO A 116 -1.88 -19.72 -13.90
CA PRO A 116 -2.14 -18.29 -13.89
C PRO A 116 -3.35 -17.93 -13.02
N TYR A 117 -3.24 -16.83 -12.29
CA TYR A 117 -4.32 -16.26 -11.49
C TYR A 117 -4.96 -15.10 -12.25
N PRO A 118 -6.27 -15.16 -12.58
CA PRO A 118 -6.95 -14.08 -13.28
C PRO A 118 -7.11 -12.86 -12.38
N ILE A 119 -6.93 -11.66 -12.95
CA ILE A 119 -7.06 -10.41 -12.20
C ILE A 119 -8.49 -10.05 -11.85
N HIS A 120 -9.45 -10.52 -12.63
CA HIS A 120 -10.89 -10.40 -12.35
C HIS A 120 -11.35 -11.65 -11.61
N ARG A 121 -11.46 -11.51 -10.29
CA ARG A 121 -11.92 -12.56 -9.37
C ARG A 121 -13.05 -12.03 -8.52
N GLU A 122 -13.92 -12.93 -8.10
CA GLU A 122 -14.92 -12.64 -7.08
C GLU A 122 -14.25 -12.55 -5.69
N ALA A 123 -14.86 -11.77 -4.81
CA ALA A 123 -14.46 -11.75 -3.40
C ALA A 123 -14.67 -13.14 -2.77
N PRO A 124 -13.90 -13.50 -1.72
CA PRO A 124 -14.11 -14.74 -0.99
C PRO A 124 -15.55 -14.85 -0.47
N LYS A 125 -16.10 -16.06 -0.54
CA LYS A 125 -17.47 -16.32 -0.05
C LYS A 125 -17.51 -16.18 1.48
N TYR A 126 -18.69 -15.86 1.99
CA TYR A 126 -18.90 -15.67 3.44
C TYR A 126 -18.40 -16.86 4.29
N GLU A 127 -18.58 -18.08 3.79
CA GLU A 127 -18.13 -19.31 4.45
C GLU A 127 -16.60 -19.48 4.50
N GLU A 128 -15.86 -18.76 3.64
CA GLU A 128 -14.39 -18.78 3.57
C GLU A 128 -13.76 -17.73 4.50
N LEU A 129 -14.53 -16.74 4.93
CA LEU A 129 -14.04 -15.64 5.75
C LEU A 129 -13.69 -16.10 7.16
N SER A 130 -12.64 -15.48 7.71
CA SER A 130 -12.35 -15.53 9.14
C SER A 130 -13.29 -14.59 9.89
N THR A 131 -13.87 -15.07 10.97
CA THR A 131 -14.74 -14.28 11.85
C THR A 131 -14.00 -13.63 13.02
N THR A 132 -12.73 -13.97 13.21
CA THR A 132 -11.90 -13.47 14.29
C THR A 132 -11.44 -12.05 13.97
N LYS A 133 -11.63 -11.13 14.92
CA LYS A 133 -11.06 -9.79 14.85
C LYS A 133 -9.79 -9.77 15.68
N GLU A 134 -8.65 -9.74 15.02
CA GLU A 134 -7.35 -9.73 15.67
C GLU A 134 -6.55 -8.52 15.21
N MET A 135 -5.78 -7.95 16.13
CA MET A 135 -4.85 -6.88 15.82
C MET A 135 -3.65 -7.45 15.05
N LEU A 136 -3.25 -6.77 13.98
CA LEU A 136 -1.99 -7.05 13.29
C LEU A 136 -0.87 -6.28 14.02
N PRO A 137 0.03 -6.95 14.73
CA PRO A 137 1.14 -6.27 15.40
C PRO A 137 2.15 -5.76 14.37
N THR A 138 2.35 -4.44 14.32
CA THR A 138 3.30 -3.81 13.40
C THR A 138 4.69 -3.64 14.01
N GLY A 139 4.81 -3.72 15.34
CA GLY A 139 6.03 -3.41 16.07
C GLY A 139 6.35 -1.92 16.15
N ILE A 140 5.43 -1.06 15.74
CA ILE A 140 5.56 0.39 15.76
C ILE A 140 4.64 0.94 16.85
N LYS A 141 5.20 1.54 17.89
CA LYS A 141 4.48 1.98 19.09
C LYS A 141 3.26 2.85 18.81
N VAL A 142 3.42 3.88 18.00
CA VAL A 142 2.32 4.83 17.72
C VAL A 142 1.16 4.16 16.99
N ILE A 143 1.44 3.26 16.08
CA ILE A 143 0.41 2.53 15.33
C ILE A 143 -0.28 1.52 16.24
N ASP A 144 0.48 0.64 16.86
CA ASP A 144 -0.07 -0.46 17.66
C ASP A 144 -0.87 0.04 18.87
N LEU A 145 -0.46 1.15 19.49
CA LEU A 145 -1.17 1.72 20.63
C LEU A 145 -2.41 2.51 20.24
N LEU A 146 -2.30 3.46 19.31
CA LEU A 146 -3.29 4.51 19.08
C LEU A 146 -4.19 4.26 17.87
N GLU A 147 -3.70 3.50 16.89
CA GLU A 147 -4.42 3.18 15.67
C GLU A 147 -4.18 1.73 15.22
N PRO A 148 -4.41 0.74 16.09
CA PRO A 148 -4.07 -0.65 15.78
C PRO A 148 -4.71 -1.10 14.48
N TYR A 149 -3.95 -1.83 13.67
CA TYR A 149 -4.42 -2.36 12.40
C TYR A 149 -5.16 -3.66 12.61
N LEU A 150 -6.31 -3.79 11.96
CA LEU A 150 -7.06 -5.05 11.92
C LEU A 150 -6.36 -6.01 10.95
N ASN A 151 -6.09 -7.23 11.38
CA ASN A 151 -5.62 -8.29 10.48
C ASN A 151 -6.71 -8.59 9.43
N GLY A 152 -6.39 -8.41 8.15
CA GLY A 152 -7.37 -8.44 7.07
C GLY A 152 -8.15 -7.14 6.88
N GLY A 153 -7.75 -6.07 7.57
CA GLY A 153 -8.37 -4.75 7.47
C GLY A 153 -7.82 -3.88 6.35
N LYS A 154 -8.44 -2.73 6.19
CA LYS A 154 -8.10 -1.73 5.17
C LYS A 154 -7.71 -0.45 5.85
N ILE A 155 -6.48 -0.01 5.64
CA ILE A 155 -5.89 1.17 6.28
C ILE A 155 -5.68 2.25 5.22
N GLY A 156 -6.20 3.43 5.47
CA GLY A 156 -5.89 4.61 4.68
C GLY A 156 -4.65 5.32 5.21
N LEU A 157 -3.67 5.57 4.34
CA LEU A 157 -2.45 6.32 4.66
C LEU A 157 -2.53 7.69 4.02
N PHE A 158 -2.56 8.72 4.86
CA PHE A 158 -2.61 10.12 4.47
C PHE A 158 -1.28 10.79 4.79
N GLY A 159 -0.83 11.68 3.94
CA GLY A 159 0.36 12.47 4.20
C GLY A 159 0.91 13.14 2.95
N GLY A 160 1.42 14.33 3.12
CA GLY A 160 2.08 15.08 2.07
C GLY A 160 3.47 14.53 1.74
N ALA A 161 4.15 15.21 0.82
CA ALA A 161 5.52 14.87 0.47
C ALA A 161 6.50 15.15 1.64
N GLY A 162 7.49 14.29 1.82
CA GLY A 162 8.59 14.50 2.77
C GLY A 162 8.26 14.20 4.23
N VAL A 163 7.18 13.49 4.51
CA VAL A 163 6.79 13.10 5.89
C VAL A 163 7.22 11.68 6.28
N GLY A 164 8.00 11.01 5.43
CA GLY A 164 8.50 9.66 5.71
C GLY A 164 7.56 8.52 5.31
N LYS A 165 6.61 8.74 4.39
CA LYS A 165 5.66 7.72 3.91
C LYS A 165 6.38 6.44 3.43
N THR A 166 7.35 6.59 2.55
CA THR A 166 8.10 5.45 1.97
C THR A 166 8.87 4.68 3.05
N VAL A 167 9.51 5.37 3.97
CA VAL A 167 10.26 4.75 5.08
C VAL A 167 9.32 3.95 5.99
N LEU A 168 8.14 4.50 6.29
CA LEU A 168 7.12 3.79 7.06
C LEU A 168 6.64 2.52 6.34
N ILE A 169 6.37 2.60 5.03
CA ILE A 169 5.96 1.46 4.21
C ILE A 169 7.04 0.37 4.25
N MET A 170 8.30 0.73 4.05
CA MET A 170 9.41 -0.23 4.09
C MET A 170 9.57 -0.89 5.46
N GLU A 171 9.39 -0.13 6.54
CA GLU A 171 9.46 -0.69 7.89
C GLU A 171 8.30 -1.66 8.17
N LEU A 172 7.08 -1.34 7.73
CA LEU A 172 5.95 -2.25 7.81
C LEU A 172 6.22 -3.56 7.06
N ILE A 173 6.76 -3.50 5.84
CA ILE A 173 7.14 -4.67 5.06
C ILE A 173 8.17 -5.52 5.83
N ASN A 174 9.22 -4.87 6.33
CA ASN A 174 10.28 -5.55 7.07
C ASN A 174 9.76 -6.23 8.35
N ASN A 175 8.87 -5.56 9.07
CA ASN A 175 8.33 -6.07 10.33
C ASN A 175 7.34 -7.23 10.11
N ILE A 176 6.50 -7.13 9.09
CA ILE A 176 5.58 -8.23 8.71
C ILE A 176 6.36 -9.49 8.28
N ALA A 177 7.43 -9.33 7.54
CA ALA A 177 8.26 -10.46 7.15
C ALA A 177 8.93 -11.17 8.34
N LYS A 178 9.18 -10.45 9.44
CA LYS A 178 9.72 -11.01 10.69
C LYS A 178 8.66 -11.64 11.59
N GLY A 179 7.39 -11.37 11.33
CA GLY A 179 6.26 -11.77 12.20
C GLY A 179 5.92 -13.26 12.24
N GLY A 180 6.56 -14.12 11.48
CA GLY A 180 6.52 -15.58 11.66
C GLY A 180 5.41 -16.36 10.93
N ASN A 181 4.40 -15.73 10.34
CA ASN A 181 3.30 -16.40 9.62
C ASN A 181 3.48 -16.35 8.10
N ASN A 182 4.68 -16.65 7.57
CA ASN A 182 4.99 -16.48 6.15
C ASN A 182 4.62 -15.08 5.63
N GLY A 183 4.88 -14.06 6.44
CA GLY A 183 4.58 -12.67 6.12
C GLY A 183 5.28 -12.24 4.84
N PHE A 184 4.51 -11.70 3.91
CA PHE A 184 4.99 -11.21 2.62
C PHE A 184 4.23 -9.96 2.24
N SER A 185 4.81 -9.13 1.37
CA SER A 185 4.19 -7.89 0.96
C SER A 185 4.11 -7.77 -0.55
N VAL A 186 3.05 -7.15 -1.02
CA VAL A 186 2.87 -6.78 -2.42
C VAL A 186 2.63 -5.28 -2.50
N PHE A 187 3.35 -4.61 -3.37
CA PHE A 187 3.22 -3.18 -3.59
C PHE A 187 2.66 -2.93 -5.00
N ALA A 188 1.50 -2.30 -5.09
CA ALA A 188 0.89 -1.86 -6.33
C ALA A 188 1.09 -0.35 -6.52
N GLY A 189 1.93 0.03 -7.47
CA GLY A 189 2.11 1.41 -7.91
C GLY A 189 1.10 1.78 -8.98
N VAL A 190 0.11 2.60 -8.63
CA VAL A 190 -1.01 2.95 -9.49
C VAL A 190 -0.89 4.40 -9.97
N GLY A 191 -0.54 4.60 -11.23
CA GLY A 191 -0.42 5.92 -11.84
C GLY A 191 0.67 6.79 -11.22
N GLU A 192 1.70 6.20 -10.63
CA GLU A 192 2.83 6.89 -10.04
C GLU A 192 3.91 7.23 -11.09
N ARG A 193 4.80 8.15 -10.73
CA ARG A 193 5.90 8.54 -11.61
C ARG A 193 6.93 7.43 -11.71
N THR A 194 7.44 7.19 -12.90
CA THR A 194 8.51 6.20 -13.15
C THR A 194 9.72 6.41 -12.26
N ARG A 195 10.09 7.67 -12.00
CA ARG A 195 11.21 8.00 -11.13
C ARG A 195 10.97 7.53 -9.69
N GLU A 196 9.78 7.75 -9.14
CA GLU A 196 9.43 7.35 -7.78
C GLU A 196 9.45 5.82 -7.63
N GLY A 197 9.00 5.09 -8.65
CA GLY A 197 9.13 3.64 -8.69
C GLY A 197 10.58 3.14 -8.73
N ASN A 198 11.45 3.82 -9.47
CA ASN A 198 12.88 3.53 -9.49
C ASN A 198 13.57 3.83 -8.16
N ASP A 199 13.22 4.95 -7.55
CA ASP A 199 13.77 5.30 -6.24
C ASP A 199 13.33 4.28 -5.19
N LEU A 200 12.06 3.88 -5.20
CA LEU A 200 11.51 2.89 -4.28
C LEU A 200 12.22 1.51 -4.40
N ILE A 201 12.46 1.00 -5.61
CA ILE A 201 13.15 -0.30 -5.74
C ILE A 201 14.59 -0.22 -5.25
N ARG A 202 15.29 0.89 -5.48
CA ARG A 202 16.63 1.10 -4.94
C ARG A 202 16.63 1.11 -3.42
N GLU A 203 15.74 1.87 -2.81
CA GLU A 203 15.59 1.93 -1.36
C GLU A 203 15.23 0.57 -0.76
N MET A 204 14.39 -0.23 -1.42
CA MET A 204 14.06 -1.60 -1.00
C MET A 204 15.25 -2.55 -1.10
N ILE A 205 16.12 -2.39 -2.10
CA ILE A 205 17.35 -3.18 -2.21
C ILE A 205 18.37 -2.74 -1.14
N GLU A 206 18.52 -1.44 -0.94
CA GLU A 206 19.43 -0.89 0.07
C GLU A 206 19.04 -1.32 1.49
N SER A 207 17.74 -1.28 1.81
CA SER A 207 17.20 -1.69 3.11
C SER A 207 17.15 -3.21 3.32
N GLY A 208 17.35 -4.00 2.27
CA GLY A 208 17.30 -5.47 2.32
C GLY A 208 15.89 -6.06 2.28
N VAL A 209 14.86 -5.28 1.96
CA VAL A 209 13.50 -5.76 1.70
C VAL A 209 13.47 -6.60 0.42
N ILE A 210 14.12 -6.11 -0.63
CA ILE A 210 14.39 -6.87 -1.85
C ILE A 210 15.88 -7.24 -1.85
N LYS A 211 16.17 -8.53 -2.09
CA LYS A 211 17.51 -9.08 -1.96
C LYS A 211 18.06 -9.50 -3.30
N TYR A 212 18.93 -8.68 -3.87
CA TYR A 212 19.65 -8.99 -5.11
C TYR A 212 21.04 -9.61 -4.86
N GLY A 213 21.46 -9.69 -3.59
CA GLY A 213 22.77 -10.16 -3.19
C GLY A 213 23.80 -9.04 -3.02
N ASP A 214 24.85 -9.32 -2.23
CA ASP A 214 25.85 -8.31 -1.84
C ASP A 214 26.62 -7.74 -3.02
N LYS A 215 26.99 -8.58 -3.99
CA LYS A 215 27.72 -8.14 -5.20
C LYS A 215 26.92 -7.13 -6.03
N PHE A 216 25.60 -7.34 -6.15
CA PHE A 216 24.75 -6.36 -6.82
C PHE A 216 24.66 -5.07 -6.02
N LYS A 217 24.49 -5.17 -4.71
CA LYS A 217 24.37 -4.01 -3.80
C LYS A 217 25.65 -3.16 -3.81
N GLU A 218 26.83 -3.77 -3.82
CA GLU A 218 28.11 -3.08 -3.96
C GLU A 218 28.21 -2.35 -5.31
N ALA A 219 27.88 -3.02 -6.41
CA ALA A 219 27.90 -2.42 -7.75
C ALA A 219 26.89 -1.26 -7.86
N MET A 220 25.71 -1.41 -7.27
CA MET A 220 24.68 -0.35 -7.22
C MET A 220 25.18 0.88 -6.44
N ALA A 221 25.87 0.69 -5.33
CA ALA A 221 26.49 1.78 -4.57
C ALA A 221 27.55 2.55 -5.37
N GLU A 222 28.24 1.86 -6.31
CA GLU A 222 29.16 2.49 -7.28
C GLU A 222 28.45 3.13 -8.48
N GLY A 223 27.11 3.12 -8.51
CA GLY A 223 26.31 3.66 -9.60
C GLY A 223 26.16 2.72 -10.80
N LYS A 224 26.47 1.44 -10.67
CA LYS A 224 26.33 0.43 -11.72
C LYS A 224 25.09 -0.43 -11.48
N TRP A 225 24.24 -0.54 -12.49
CA TRP A 225 23.06 -1.40 -12.47
C TRP A 225 23.30 -2.63 -13.34
N ASP A 226 23.94 -3.66 -12.77
CA ASP A 226 24.33 -4.87 -13.49
C ASP A 226 23.53 -6.09 -12.99
N LEU A 227 22.48 -6.43 -13.74
CA LEU A 227 21.59 -7.55 -13.43
C LEU A 227 22.26 -8.93 -13.49
N SER A 228 23.43 -9.03 -14.11
CA SER A 228 24.20 -10.29 -14.13
C SER A 228 24.76 -10.67 -12.75
N LEU A 229 24.82 -9.69 -11.84
CA LEU A 229 25.31 -9.87 -10.46
C LEU A 229 24.19 -10.28 -9.48
N VAL A 230 22.93 -10.33 -9.93
CA VAL A 230 21.81 -10.76 -9.08
C VAL A 230 21.97 -12.22 -8.71
N ASP A 231 21.94 -12.50 -7.40
CA ASP A 231 21.98 -13.86 -6.88
C ASP A 231 20.56 -14.46 -6.84
N PRO A 232 20.26 -15.51 -7.62
CA PRO A 232 18.92 -16.11 -7.65
C PRO A 232 18.46 -16.69 -6.31
N GLU A 233 19.38 -17.16 -5.48
CA GLU A 233 19.01 -17.74 -4.17
C GLU A 233 18.72 -16.64 -3.15
N GLU A 234 19.43 -15.52 -3.19
CA GLU A 234 19.11 -14.34 -2.38
C GLU A 234 17.79 -13.70 -2.83
N LEU A 235 17.53 -13.64 -4.13
CA LEU A 235 16.30 -13.09 -4.68
C LEU A 235 15.05 -13.77 -4.13
N LYS A 236 15.07 -15.09 -3.96
CA LYS A 236 13.96 -15.88 -3.36
C LYS A 236 13.66 -15.52 -1.90
N LYS A 237 14.62 -14.93 -1.20
CA LYS A 237 14.45 -14.45 0.18
C LYS A 237 13.88 -13.04 0.28
N SER A 238 13.58 -12.40 -0.85
CA SER A 238 12.97 -11.08 -0.89
C SER A 238 11.61 -11.09 -0.21
N GLN A 239 11.27 -9.97 0.42
CA GLN A 239 10.08 -9.82 1.27
C GLN A 239 8.91 -9.15 0.54
N ALA A 240 9.10 -8.75 -0.70
CA ALA A 240 8.10 -8.03 -1.48
C ALA A 240 8.12 -8.39 -2.96
N THR A 241 6.96 -8.22 -3.59
CA THR A 241 6.77 -8.17 -5.05
C THR A 241 6.17 -6.82 -5.41
N LEU A 242 6.65 -6.22 -6.50
CA LEU A 242 6.18 -4.92 -6.99
C LEU A 242 5.37 -5.12 -8.28
N VAL A 243 4.24 -4.42 -8.38
CA VAL A 243 3.41 -4.40 -9.59
C VAL A 243 3.12 -2.96 -9.96
N TYR A 244 3.52 -2.52 -11.14
CA TYR A 244 3.42 -1.13 -11.55
C TYR A 244 2.56 -0.92 -12.78
N GLY A 245 1.67 0.07 -12.72
CA GLY A 245 1.04 0.73 -13.85
C GLY A 245 1.33 2.22 -13.74
N GLN A 246 2.33 2.69 -14.48
CA GLN A 246 2.90 4.02 -14.33
C GLN A 246 2.04 5.13 -14.95
N MET A 247 2.33 6.37 -14.62
CA MET A 247 1.59 7.55 -15.07
C MET A 247 1.55 7.70 -16.60
N ASN A 248 2.58 7.25 -17.31
CA ASN A 248 2.69 7.32 -18.76
C ASN A 248 1.99 6.18 -19.50
N GLU A 249 1.51 5.16 -18.78
CA GLU A 249 0.76 4.05 -19.36
C GLU A 249 -0.70 4.44 -19.64
N PRO A 250 -1.38 3.76 -20.57
CA PRO A 250 -2.76 4.08 -20.92
C PRO A 250 -3.71 3.82 -19.75
N PRO A 251 -4.91 4.43 -19.75
CA PRO A 251 -5.85 4.33 -18.64
C PRO A 251 -6.30 2.89 -18.34
N GLY A 252 -6.33 2.00 -19.33
CA GLY A 252 -6.63 0.59 -19.13
C GLY A 252 -5.63 -0.09 -18.19
N ALA A 253 -4.33 0.14 -18.40
CA ALA A 253 -3.28 -0.39 -17.54
C ALA A 253 -3.36 0.20 -16.12
N ARG A 254 -3.52 1.51 -16.00
CA ARG A 254 -3.62 2.20 -14.70
C ARG A 254 -4.88 1.80 -13.91
N ALA A 255 -5.99 1.54 -14.58
CA ALA A 255 -7.21 1.07 -13.94
C ALA A 255 -7.14 -0.39 -13.46
N SER A 256 -6.31 -1.21 -14.10
CA SER A 256 -6.24 -2.66 -13.83
C SER A 256 -5.07 -3.06 -12.93
N VAL A 257 -4.03 -2.25 -12.80
CA VAL A 257 -2.80 -2.63 -12.07
C VAL A 257 -3.04 -2.89 -10.59
N ALA A 258 -3.97 -2.18 -9.94
CA ALA A 258 -4.35 -2.45 -8.56
C ALA A 258 -4.95 -3.86 -8.42
N LEU A 259 -5.75 -4.29 -9.38
CA LEU A 259 -6.30 -5.65 -9.45
C LEU A 259 -5.20 -6.69 -9.69
N SER A 260 -4.22 -6.38 -10.53
CA SER A 260 -3.06 -7.24 -10.77
C SER A 260 -2.24 -7.45 -9.49
N GLY A 261 -1.94 -6.38 -8.77
CA GLY A 261 -1.24 -6.45 -7.49
C GLY A 261 -2.04 -7.21 -6.43
N LEU A 262 -3.33 -6.96 -6.34
CA LEU A 262 -4.22 -7.67 -5.43
C LEU A 262 -4.27 -9.18 -5.75
N THR A 263 -4.26 -9.55 -7.01
CA THR A 263 -4.24 -10.95 -7.44
C THR A 263 -2.97 -11.67 -6.99
N VAL A 264 -1.81 -11.01 -7.08
CA VAL A 264 -0.55 -11.53 -6.53
C VAL A 264 -0.66 -11.72 -5.01
N ALA A 265 -1.24 -10.76 -4.31
CA ALA A 265 -1.46 -10.87 -2.86
C ALA A 265 -2.41 -12.03 -2.50
N GLU A 266 -3.48 -12.23 -3.26
CA GLU A 266 -4.42 -13.33 -3.07
C GLU A 266 -3.78 -14.69 -3.27
N GLU A 267 -2.88 -14.82 -4.23
CA GLU A 267 -2.15 -16.07 -4.46
C GLU A 267 -1.32 -16.46 -3.23
N PHE A 268 -0.57 -15.53 -2.65
CA PHE A 268 0.19 -15.78 -1.43
C PHE A 268 -0.70 -16.00 -0.19
N ARG A 269 -1.82 -15.28 -0.07
CA ARG A 269 -2.82 -15.51 0.99
C ARG A 269 -3.39 -16.93 0.92
N ASP A 270 -3.76 -17.38 -0.27
CA ASP A 270 -4.39 -18.69 -0.48
C ASP A 270 -3.41 -19.83 -0.14
N GLN A 271 -2.10 -19.57 -0.15
CA GLN A 271 -1.05 -20.45 0.33
C GLN A 271 -0.82 -20.42 1.86
N GLY A 272 -1.60 -19.62 2.59
CA GLY A 272 -1.54 -19.54 4.05
C GLY A 272 -0.68 -18.41 4.61
N GLY A 273 -0.31 -17.42 3.78
CA GLY A 273 0.46 -16.25 4.21
C GLY A 273 -0.40 -15.13 4.80
N ASP A 274 0.19 -14.36 5.70
CA ASP A 274 -0.33 -13.05 6.11
C ASP A 274 0.32 -11.98 5.23
N ILE A 275 -0.47 -11.42 4.32
CA ILE A 275 0.01 -10.55 3.26
C ILE A 275 -0.31 -9.10 3.57
N LEU A 276 0.68 -8.24 3.44
CA LEU A 276 0.51 -6.79 3.48
C LEU A 276 0.45 -6.27 2.04
N PHE A 277 -0.65 -5.65 1.69
CA PHE A 277 -0.89 -5.14 0.34
C PHE A 277 -0.90 -3.61 0.34
N PHE A 278 0.07 -3.02 -0.35
CA PHE A 278 0.17 -1.57 -0.51
C PHE A 278 -0.39 -1.13 -1.85
N ILE A 279 -1.20 -0.07 -1.82
CA ILE A 279 -1.70 0.61 -3.02
C ILE A 279 -1.25 2.06 -2.95
N ASP A 280 -0.41 2.48 -3.85
CA ASP A 280 0.00 3.87 -3.99
C ASP A 280 -0.23 4.33 -5.43
N ASN A 281 -1.26 5.02 -5.73
CA ASN A 281 -2.26 5.70 -4.91
C ASN A 281 -3.68 5.21 -5.29
N ILE A 282 -4.55 4.95 -4.33
CA ILE A 282 -5.92 4.45 -4.61
C ILE A 282 -6.77 5.47 -5.39
N PHE A 283 -6.54 6.77 -5.22
CA PHE A 283 -7.19 7.81 -6.02
C PHE A 283 -6.93 7.64 -7.52
N ARG A 284 -5.72 7.22 -7.90
CA ARG A 284 -5.37 7.00 -9.31
C ARG A 284 -6.11 5.83 -9.93
N PHE A 285 -6.46 4.82 -9.14
CA PHE A 285 -7.34 3.74 -9.56
C PHE A 285 -8.72 4.29 -9.98
N THR A 286 -9.33 5.13 -9.17
CA THR A 286 -10.63 5.74 -9.50
C THR A 286 -10.54 6.71 -10.67
N GLN A 287 -9.48 7.49 -10.75
CA GLN A 287 -9.23 8.41 -11.85
C GLN A 287 -9.08 7.68 -13.19
N ALA A 288 -8.26 6.63 -13.25
CA ALA A 288 -8.11 5.81 -14.45
C ALA A 288 -9.43 5.13 -14.85
N GLY A 289 -10.22 4.67 -13.89
CA GLY A 289 -11.56 4.14 -14.12
C GLY A 289 -12.50 5.18 -14.74
N SER A 290 -12.44 6.44 -14.34
CA SER A 290 -13.24 7.52 -14.94
C SER A 290 -12.80 7.82 -16.38
N GLU A 291 -11.52 7.79 -16.67
CA GLU A 291 -10.98 7.94 -18.04
C GLU A 291 -11.47 6.80 -18.95
N VAL A 292 -11.38 5.55 -18.48
CA VAL A 292 -11.91 4.39 -19.24
C VAL A 292 -13.41 4.53 -19.48
N SER A 293 -14.18 4.89 -18.46
CA SER A 293 -15.63 5.07 -18.57
C SER A 293 -16.00 6.13 -19.60
N ALA A 294 -15.30 7.26 -19.63
CA ALA A 294 -15.49 8.32 -20.60
C ALA A 294 -15.15 7.85 -22.02
N LEU A 295 -14.06 7.13 -22.20
CA LEU A 295 -13.62 6.58 -23.49
C LEU A 295 -14.61 5.52 -24.03
N LEU A 296 -15.28 4.78 -23.14
CA LEU A 296 -16.32 3.84 -23.50
C LEU A 296 -17.69 4.52 -23.80
N GLY A 297 -17.77 5.85 -23.69
CA GLY A 297 -18.97 6.62 -23.95
C GLY A 297 -20.06 6.49 -22.88
N ARG A 298 -19.70 6.12 -21.65
CA ARG A 298 -20.65 6.08 -20.54
C ARG A 298 -20.94 7.48 -20.03
N MET A 299 -22.19 7.72 -19.67
CA MET A 299 -22.61 9.03 -19.12
C MET A 299 -21.96 9.23 -17.74
N PRO A 300 -21.23 10.32 -17.51
CA PRO A 300 -20.59 10.57 -16.23
C PRO A 300 -21.61 10.86 -15.11
N SER A 301 -21.24 10.51 -13.90
CA SER A 301 -21.96 10.88 -12.68
C SER A 301 -21.48 12.23 -12.14
N ALA A 302 -21.75 12.53 -10.88
CA ALA A 302 -21.35 13.75 -10.23
C ALA A 302 -19.82 13.99 -10.34
N VAL A 303 -19.43 15.23 -10.60
CA VAL A 303 -18.03 15.69 -10.70
C VAL A 303 -17.22 14.99 -11.81
N GLY A 304 -17.90 14.31 -12.74
CA GLY A 304 -17.25 13.66 -13.89
C GLY A 304 -16.76 12.23 -13.64
N TYR A 305 -17.05 11.65 -12.48
CA TYR A 305 -16.69 10.25 -12.19
C TYR A 305 -17.59 9.26 -12.92
N GLN A 306 -17.12 8.03 -13.03
CA GLN A 306 -17.89 6.92 -13.58
C GLN A 306 -19.14 6.60 -12.73
N PRO A 307 -20.26 6.22 -13.36
CA PRO A 307 -21.47 5.83 -12.62
C PRO A 307 -21.28 4.56 -11.79
N THR A 308 -20.26 3.77 -12.11
CA THR A 308 -19.90 2.49 -11.47
C THR A 308 -18.84 2.65 -10.39
N LEU A 309 -18.48 3.88 -9.98
CA LEU A 309 -17.41 4.15 -9.01
C LEU A 309 -17.55 3.30 -7.73
N ALA A 310 -18.71 3.32 -7.11
CA ALA A 310 -18.94 2.61 -5.85
C ALA A 310 -18.84 1.09 -6.01
N SER A 311 -19.35 0.53 -7.11
CA SER A 311 -19.29 -0.91 -7.37
C SER A 311 -17.90 -1.37 -7.77
N GLU A 312 -17.15 -0.61 -8.55
CA GLU A 312 -15.76 -0.90 -8.91
C GLU A 312 -14.86 -0.87 -7.66
N MET A 313 -14.98 0.15 -6.84
CA MET A 313 -14.25 0.26 -5.58
C MET A 313 -14.64 -0.88 -4.63
N GLY A 314 -15.92 -1.13 -4.46
CA GLY A 314 -16.43 -2.20 -3.60
C GLY A 314 -15.95 -3.59 -4.04
N SER A 315 -16.00 -3.90 -5.33
CA SER A 315 -15.52 -5.17 -5.86
C SER A 315 -14.05 -5.43 -5.57
N MET A 316 -13.21 -4.40 -5.63
CA MET A 316 -11.80 -4.52 -5.28
C MET A 316 -11.61 -4.63 -3.77
N GLN A 317 -12.25 -3.76 -2.98
CA GLN A 317 -12.06 -3.68 -1.53
C GLN A 317 -12.55 -4.95 -0.81
N GLU A 318 -13.64 -5.57 -1.26
CA GLU A 318 -14.17 -6.80 -0.67
C GLU A 318 -13.27 -8.04 -0.87
N ARG A 319 -12.36 -8.00 -1.84
CA ARG A 319 -11.33 -9.03 -2.02
C ARG A 319 -10.24 -8.96 -0.96
N ILE A 320 -10.05 -7.78 -0.35
CA ILE A 320 -9.05 -7.52 0.68
C ILE A 320 -9.66 -7.92 2.03
N THR A 321 -9.35 -9.13 2.48
CA THR A 321 -9.95 -9.68 3.69
C THR A 321 -9.14 -10.84 4.26
N SER A 322 -9.44 -11.22 5.50
CA SER A 322 -8.95 -12.46 6.11
C SER A 322 -9.84 -13.63 5.74
N THR A 323 -9.21 -14.71 5.32
CA THR A 323 -9.86 -16.00 5.10
C THR A 323 -9.40 -17.01 6.16
N LYS A 324 -9.97 -18.22 6.14
CA LYS A 324 -9.55 -19.32 7.02
C LYS A 324 -8.13 -19.83 6.74
N THR A 325 -7.57 -19.50 5.56
CA THR A 325 -6.24 -19.93 5.14
C THR A 325 -5.16 -18.89 5.40
N GLY A 326 -5.45 -17.61 5.19
CA GLY A 326 -4.51 -16.52 5.35
C GLY A 326 -5.22 -15.17 5.33
N SER A 327 -4.46 -14.09 5.37
CA SER A 327 -5.00 -12.73 5.41
C SER A 327 -4.36 -11.81 4.39
N ILE A 328 -5.13 -10.81 3.93
CA ILE A 328 -4.61 -9.63 3.25
C ILE A 328 -5.01 -8.41 4.06
N THR A 329 -4.02 -7.68 4.56
CA THR A 329 -4.20 -6.36 5.16
C THR A 329 -3.71 -5.32 4.17
N SER A 330 -4.51 -4.31 3.85
CA SER A 330 -4.10 -3.28 2.89
C SER A 330 -3.74 -1.98 3.58
N VAL A 331 -2.68 -1.35 3.06
CA VAL A 331 -2.33 0.05 3.35
C VAL A 331 -2.45 0.82 2.03
N GLN A 332 -3.42 1.71 1.97
CA GLN A 332 -3.79 2.44 0.76
C GLN A 332 -3.44 3.91 0.93
N ALA A 333 -2.49 4.40 0.13
CA ALA A 333 -2.24 5.83 0.09
C ALA A 333 -3.45 6.53 -0.54
N VAL A 334 -4.00 7.50 0.17
CA VAL A 334 -5.17 8.25 -0.26
C VAL A 334 -4.76 9.70 -0.55
N TYR A 335 -5.01 10.14 -1.76
CA TYR A 335 -4.92 11.53 -2.14
C TYR A 335 -6.32 12.15 -2.10
N VAL A 336 -6.42 13.31 -1.47
CA VAL A 336 -7.67 14.06 -1.37
C VAL A 336 -7.53 15.32 -2.24
N PRO A 337 -8.23 15.38 -3.40
CA PRO A 337 -8.15 16.55 -4.29
C PRO A 337 -8.58 17.83 -3.57
N ALA A 338 -7.75 18.87 -3.63
CA ALA A 338 -8.00 20.16 -3.01
C ALA A 338 -8.38 20.10 -1.49
N ASP A 339 -7.95 19.05 -0.79
CA ASP A 339 -8.30 18.76 0.60
C ASP A 339 -9.83 18.64 0.84
N ASP A 340 -10.58 18.35 -0.22
CA ASP A 340 -12.04 18.17 -0.16
C ASP A 340 -12.43 16.73 0.11
N LEU A 341 -12.74 16.42 1.35
CA LEU A 341 -13.20 15.10 1.80
C LEU A 341 -14.59 14.71 1.26
N THR A 342 -15.31 15.66 0.67
CA THR A 342 -16.64 15.42 0.07
C THR A 342 -16.56 15.00 -1.39
N ASP A 343 -15.37 15.06 -2.01
CA ASP A 343 -15.16 14.52 -3.35
C ASP A 343 -15.54 13.03 -3.39
N PRO A 344 -16.28 12.57 -4.43
CA PRO A 344 -16.80 11.21 -4.50
C PRO A 344 -15.74 10.10 -4.39
N ALA A 345 -14.51 10.30 -4.88
CA ALA A 345 -13.47 9.28 -4.84
C ALA A 345 -12.94 9.03 -3.42
N PRO A 346 -12.43 10.04 -2.68
CA PRO A 346 -12.06 9.83 -1.29
C PRO A 346 -13.25 9.44 -0.42
N ALA A 347 -14.42 10.05 -0.59
CA ALA A 347 -15.60 9.72 0.19
C ALA A 347 -16.00 8.24 0.07
N THR A 348 -15.96 7.68 -1.14
CA THR A 348 -16.23 6.25 -1.36
C THR A 348 -15.14 5.39 -0.74
N THR A 349 -13.87 5.77 -0.85
CA THR A 349 -12.75 5.04 -0.25
C THR A 349 -12.89 4.98 1.27
N PHE A 350 -13.22 6.09 1.93
CA PHE A 350 -13.37 6.15 3.39
C PHE A 350 -14.40 5.17 3.94
N THR A 351 -15.46 4.86 3.20
CA THR A 351 -16.48 3.91 3.66
C THR A 351 -15.92 2.50 3.88
N HIS A 352 -14.84 2.15 3.19
CA HIS A 352 -14.19 0.84 3.27
C HIS A 352 -13.08 0.75 4.32
N LEU A 353 -12.57 1.87 4.82
CA LEU A 353 -11.41 1.89 5.71
C LEU A 353 -11.76 1.47 7.14
N ASP A 354 -10.92 0.65 7.74
CA ASP A 354 -10.98 0.22 9.13
C ASP A 354 -10.12 1.09 10.05
N ALA A 355 -9.05 1.66 9.51
CA ALA A 355 -8.17 2.59 10.21
C ALA A 355 -7.63 3.65 9.26
N THR A 356 -7.23 4.79 9.81
CA THR A 356 -6.56 5.88 9.09
C THR A 356 -5.29 6.28 9.81
N THR A 357 -4.18 6.26 9.08
CA THR A 357 -2.87 6.76 9.52
C THR A 357 -2.63 8.10 8.87
N GLU A 358 -2.54 9.15 9.65
CA GLU A 358 -2.22 10.50 9.17
C GLU A 358 -0.77 10.84 9.48
N LEU A 359 0.04 11.12 8.44
CA LEU A 359 1.42 11.60 8.58
C LEU A 359 1.43 13.13 8.55
N SER A 360 1.94 13.73 9.61
CA SER A 360 1.92 15.18 9.82
C SER A 360 3.28 15.82 9.57
N ARG A 361 3.31 16.87 8.73
CA ARG A 361 4.50 17.68 8.51
C ARG A 361 4.94 18.39 9.79
N ASN A 362 4.00 18.83 10.62
CA ASN A 362 4.33 19.51 11.88
C ASN A 362 5.10 18.59 12.84
N ILE A 363 4.71 17.33 12.91
CA ILE A 363 5.40 16.32 13.72
C ILE A 363 6.77 15.99 13.13
N ALA A 364 6.88 15.86 11.81
CA ALA A 364 8.16 15.66 11.12
C ALA A 364 9.14 16.81 11.38
N GLN A 365 8.66 18.05 11.42
CA GLN A 365 9.49 19.23 11.75
C GLN A 365 10.05 19.21 13.17
N LEU A 366 9.39 18.51 14.09
CA LEU A 366 9.89 18.30 15.45
C LEU A 366 10.96 17.20 15.54
N GLY A 367 11.28 16.55 14.41
CA GLY A 367 12.21 15.41 14.36
C GLY A 367 11.63 14.13 14.96
N ILE A 368 10.32 14.02 15.06
CA ILE A 368 9.61 12.83 15.55
C ILE A 368 9.24 11.94 14.37
N TYR A 369 9.82 10.74 14.33
CA TYR A 369 9.55 9.74 13.30
C TYR A 369 9.23 8.37 13.93
N PRO A 370 8.21 7.64 13.43
CA PRO A 370 7.34 8.03 12.30
C PRO A 370 6.50 9.27 12.64
N ALA A 371 6.29 10.12 11.67
CA ALA A 371 5.58 11.39 11.84
C ALA A 371 4.04 11.22 11.85
N VAL A 372 3.57 10.19 12.53
CA VAL A 372 2.14 9.89 12.66
C VAL A 372 1.49 10.89 13.60
N ASP A 373 0.38 11.50 13.15
CA ASP A 373 -0.44 12.35 14.01
C ASP A 373 -1.27 11.48 14.95
N PRO A 374 -0.99 11.49 16.25
CA PRO A 374 -1.67 10.62 17.20
C PRO A 374 -3.11 11.02 17.47
N LEU A 375 -3.49 12.26 17.17
CA LEU A 375 -4.86 12.78 17.35
C LEU A 375 -5.68 12.73 16.06
N GLY A 376 -5.02 12.83 14.90
CA GLY A 376 -5.65 12.71 13.58
C GLY A 376 -5.88 11.27 13.14
N SER A 377 -5.06 10.33 13.61
CA SER A 377 -5.15 8.93 13.26
C SER A 377 -6.19 8.19 14.07
N THR A 378 -6.91 7.26 13.43
CA THR A 378 -8.02 6.52 14.05
C THR A 378 -8.03 5.05 13.68
N SER A 379 -8.65 4.22 14.52
CA SER A 379 -8.90 2.81 14.23
C SER A 379 -10.23 2.34 14.82
N ARG A 380 -10.98 1.57 14.04
CA ARG A 380 -12.25 0.99 14.48
C ARG A 380 -12.09 -0.13 15.49
N ILE A 381 -10.91 -0.77 15.53
CA ILE A 381 -10.64 -1.86 16.48
C ILE A 381 -10.03 -1.38 17.80
N LEU A 382 -9.80 -0.09 17.97
CA LEU A 382 -9.44 0.47 19.27
C LEU A 382 -10.69 0.49 20.20
N ASP A 383 -11.05 -0.70 20.63
CA ASP A 383 -12.20 -1.02 21.44
C ASP A 383 -11.79 -2.02 22.52
N PRO A 384 -12.24 -1.84 23.80
CA PRO A 384 -11.85 -2.74 24.88
C PRO A 384 -12.17 -4.21 24.65
N LEU A 385 -13.18 -4.51 23.82
CA LEU A 385 -13.59 -5.87 23.49
C LEU A 385 -12.64 -6.55 22.46
N VAL A 386 -11.85 -5.77 21.73
CA VAL A 386 -10.92 -6.28 20.72
C VAL A 386 -9.48 -6.26 21.24
N VAL A 387 -9.01 -5.09 21.69
CA VAL A 387 -7.60 -4.92 22.10
C VAL A 387 -7.37 -5.18 23.60
N GLY A 388 -8.43 -5.30 24.39
CA GLY A 388 -8.37 -5.42 25.83
C GLY A 388 -8.44 -4.09 26.56
N LYS A 389 -8.85 -4.15 27.84
CA LYS A 389 -9.11 -2.98 28.67
C LYS A 389 -7.84 -2.14 28.92
N GLU A 390 -6.73 -2.81 29.25
CA GLU A 390 -5.47 -2.14 29.57
C GLU A 390 -4.91 -1.35 28.39
N HIS A 391 -4.92 -1.93 27.21
CA HIS A 391 -4.50 -1.27 25.96
C HIS A 391 -5.39 -0.04 25.68
N TYR A 392 -6.72 -0.23 25.74
CA TYR A 392 -7.67 0.84 25.46
C TYR A 392 -7.52 2.00 26.42
N GLU A 393 -7.42 1.74 27.73
CA GLU A 393 -7.24 2.78 28.75
C GLU A 393 -5.93 3.54 28.57
N CYS A 394 -4.83 2.84 28.29
CA CYS A 394 -3.54 3.48 28.00
C CYS A 394 -3.64 4.40 26.77
N ALA A 395 -4.23 3.93 25.69
CA ALA A 395 -4.43 4.72 24.46
C ALA A 395 -5.27 5.97 24.73
N GLN A 396 -6.35 5.85 25.49
CA GLN A 396 -7.20 7.00 25.85
C GLN A 396 -6.46 8.02 26.71
N ARG A 397 -5.67 7.57 27.69
CA ARG A 397 -4.84 8.45 28.53
C ARG A 397 -3.81 9.20 27.68
N VAL A 398 -3.15 8.55 26.75
CA VAL A 398 -2.19 9.17 25.82
C VAL A 398 -2.88 10.23 24.97
N LYS A 399 -4.03 9.91 24.38
CA LYS A 399 -4.80 10.87 23.57
C LYS A 399 -5.26 12.08 24.39
N GLN A 400 -5.73 11.85 25.60
CA GLN A 400 -6.19 12.92 26.50
C GLN A 400 -5.06 13.90 26.86
N ILE A 401 -3.88 13.39 27.24
CA ILE A 401 -2.76 14.27 27.59
C ILE A 401 -2.25 15.06 26.39
N LEU A 402 -2.20 14.44 25.20
CA LEU A 402 -1.80 15.12 23.97
C LEU A 402 -2.82 16.16 23.53
N GLN A 403 -4.11 15.88 23.68
CA GLN A 403 -5.18 16.85 23.39
C GLN A 403 -5.09 18.05 24.33
N LYS A 404 -4.94 17.82 25.63
CA LYS A 404 -4.75 18.88 26.61
C LYS A 404 -3.50 19.73 26.31
N TYR A 405 -2.42 19.08 25.92
CA TYR A 405 -1.19 19.80 25.51
C TYR A 405 -1.43 20.68 24.29
N LYS A 406 -2.16 20.19 23.28
CA LYS A 406 -2.52 20.96 22.10
C LYS A 406 -3.33 22.22 22.46
N GLU A 407 -4.27 22.10 23.37
CA GLU A 407 -5.06 23.24 23.87
C GLU A 407 -4.21 24.27 24.63
N LEU A 408 -3.19 23.81 25.37
CA LEU A 408 -2.29 24.67 26.10
C LEU A 408 -1.22 25.34 25.23
N GLN A 409 -0.94 24.81 24.04
CA GLN A 409 0.07 25.37 23.15
C GLN A 409 -0.19 26.82 22.75
N ASP A 410 -1.45 27.18 22.50
CA ASP A 410 -1.81 28.55 22.16
C ASP A 410 -1.58 29.50 23.33
N ILE A 411 -1.86 29.05 24.54
CA ILE A 411 -1.61 29.82 25.77
C ILE A 411 -0.11 29.99 25.98
N ILE A 412 0.67 28.92 25.79
CA ILE A 412 2.14 28.95 25.94
C ILE A 412 2.78 29.90 24.91
N ALA A 413 2.28 29.90 23.67
CA ALA A 413 2.77 30.77 22.61
C ALA A 413 2.56 32.25 22.88
N ILE A 414 1.45 32.61 23.55
CA ILE A 414 1.08 34.01 23.85
C ILE A 414 1.63 34.50 25.20
N LEU A 415 1.50 33.68 26.22
CA LEU A 415 1.77 34.11 27.62
C LEU A 415 3.06 33.48 28.19
N GLY A 416 3.58 32.43 27.56
CA GLY A 416 4.73 31.68 28.07
C GLY A 416 4.36 30.58 29.06
N MET A 417 5.32 29.71 29.34
CA MET A 417 5.14 28.56 30.27
C MET A 417 4.92 29.00 31.72
N ASP A 418 5.44 30.16 32.13
CA ASP A 418 5.42 30.59 33.53
C ASP A 418 4.01 30.96 34.01
N GLU A 419 3.14 31.33 33.07
CA GLU A 419 1.74 31.71 33.38
C GLU A 419 0.80 30.49 33.55
N LEU A 420 1.29 29.29 33.29
CA LEU A 420 0.52 28.04 33.47
C LEU A 420 0.43 27.70 34.97
N SER A 421 -0.68 27.06 35.36
CA SER A 421 -0.79 26.41 36.65
C SER A 421 0.24 25.30 36.83
N ASP A 422 0.60 24.94 38.05
CA ASP A 422 1.56 23.84 38.31
C ASP A 422 1.04 22.51 37.75
N GLU A 423 -0.26 22.29 37.78
CA GLU A 423 -0.91 21.12 37.18
C GLU A 423 -0.74 21.11 35.65
N ASP A 424 -0.97 22.26 35.00
CA ASP A 424 -0.81 22.37 33.55
C ASP A 424 0.68 22.25 33.13
N LYS A 425 1.60 22.81 33.93
CA LYS A 425 3.07 22.62 33.70
C LYS A 425 3.46 21.15 33.75
N LEU A 426 2.94 20.41 34.73
CA LEU A 426 3.19 18.97 34.85
C LEU A 426 2.61 18.20 33.63
N THR A 427 1.39 18.55 33.25
CA THR A 427 0.72 17.98 32.07
C THR A 427 1.54 18.21 30.80
N VAL A 428 2.00 19.43 30.56
CA VAL A 428 2.86 19.78 29.40
C VAL A 428 4.17 19.00 29.42
N ASN A 429 4.83 18.89 30.56
CA ASN A 429 6.08 18.16 30.68
C ASN A 429 5.91 16.66 30.39
N ARG A 430 4.87 16.04 30.90
CA ARG A 430 4.56 14.63 30.59
C ARG A 430 4.12 14.44 29.15
N ALA A 431 3.31 15.34 28.60
CA ALA A 431 2.87 15.30 27.22
C ALA A 431 4.05 15.38 26.24
N ARG A 432 5.05 16.19 26.50
CA ARG A 432 6.29 16.28 25.69
C ARG A 432 7.06 14.97 25.72
N ARG A 433 7.15 14.29 26.86
CA ARG A 433 7.78 12.97 26.99
C ARG A 433 6.99 11.92 26.20
N VAL A 434 5.67 11.90 26.34
CA VAL A 434 4.77 11.02 25.57
C VAL A 434 4.97 11.23 24.08
N GLN A 435 4.96 12.48 23.62
CA GLN A 435 5.12 12.81 22.19
C GLN A 435 6.47 12.31 21.65
N ARG A 436 7.54 12.51 22.40
CA ARG A 436 8.87 12.00 21.99
C ARG A 436 8.96 10.48 22.04
N PHE A 437 8.34 9.84 23.02
CA PHE A 437 8.33 8.39 23.13
C PHE A 437 7.49 7.68 22.04
N LEU A 438 6.61 8.42 21.35
CA LEU A 438 5.96 7.93 20.13
C LEU A 438 6.95 7.75 18.97
N SER A 439 8.10 8.39 18.99
CA SER A 439 9.18 8.16 18.04
C SER A 439 9.85 6.81 18.25
N GLN A 440 10.43 6.27 17.18
CA GLN A 440 11.05 4.95 17.20
C GLN A 440 12.09 4.84 16.08
N PRO A 441 13.27 4.24 16.33
CA PRO A 441 14.22 3.96 15.28
C PRO A 441 13.75 2.81 14.41
N PHE A 442 13.88 2.98 13.09
CA PHE A 442 13.49 1.97 12.11
C PHE A 442 14.71 1.21 11.57
N ALA A 443 14.55 -0.11 11.41
CA ALA A 443 15.58 -0.97 10.86
C ALA A 443 15.96 -0.56 9.42
N VAL A 444 14.99 -0.18 8.62
CA VAL A 444 15.22 0.26 7.22
C VAL A 444 15.95 1.61 7.14
N ALA A 445 15.97 2.40 8.19
CA ALA A 445 16.66 3.67 8.26
C ALA A 445 18.04 3.59 8.96
N GLU A 446 18.44 2.45 9.47
CA GLU A 446 19.67 2.25 10.25
C GLU A 446 20.90 2.72 9.49
N GLN A 447 21.00 2.44 8.20
CA GLN A 447 22.12 2.86 7.35
C GLN A 447 22.27 4.38 7.22
N PHE A 448 21.17 5.15 7.41
CA PHE A 448 21.18 6.62 7.32
C PHE A 448 21.33 7.27 8.69
N THR A 449 20.78 6.66 9.72
CA THR A 449 20.73 7.23 11.07
C THR A 449 21.87 6.74 11.96
N GLY A 450 22.46 5.58 11.64
CA GLY A 450 23.43 4.88 12.47
C GLY A 450 22.85 4.33 13.78
N VAL A 451 21.52 4.35 13.92
CA VAL A 451 20.82 3.83 15.11
C VAL A 451 20.15 2.51 14.75
N PRO A 452 20.41 1.42 15.48
CA PRO A 452 19.75 0.14 15.26
C PRO A 452 18.23 0.26 15.35
N GLY A 453 17.52 -0.38 14.42
CA GLY A 453 16.06 -0.40 14.43
C GLY A 453 15.51 -1.29 15.54
N GLU A 454 14.37 -0.89 16.05
CA GLU A 454 13.67 -1.59 17.14
C GLU A 454 12.23 -1.92 16.76
N MET A 455 11.87 -3.20 16.94
CA MET A 455 10.46 -3.61 17.01
C MET A 455 10.04 -3.64 18.48
N VAL A 456 8.93 -3.01 18.80
CA VAL A 456 8.44 -2.93 20.18
C VAL A 456 7.13 -3.70 20.30
N SER A 457 7.03 -4.59 21.27
CA SER A 457 5.79 -5.31 21.57
C SER A 457 4.72 -4.36 22.11
N ILE A 458 3.46 -4.74 21.98
CA ILE A 458 2.37 -3.92 22.53
C ILE A 458 2.42 -3.85 24.06
N GLU A 459 2.86 -4.94 24.71
CA GLU A 459 3.03 -5.01 26.17
C GLU A 459 4.08 -3.99 26.65
N ASP A 460 5.24 -3.95 25.99
CA ASP A 460 6.30 -3.00 26.31
C ASP A 460 5.88 -1.56 26.00
N THR A 461 5.10 -1.36 24.95
CA THR A 461 4.53 -0.06 24.58
C THR A 461 3.58 0.43 25.67
N ILE A 462 2.62 -0.38 26.09
CA ILE A 462 1.65 -0.03 27.15
C ILE A 462 2.37 0.26 28.46
N LYS A 463 3.31 -0.60 28.85
CA LYS A 463 4.14 -0.43 30.05
C LYS A 463 4.85 0.92 30.02
N GLY A 464 5.54 1.23 28.93
CA GLY A 464 6.33 2.45 28.78
C GLY A 464 5.49 3.71 28.88
N PHE A 465 4.37 3.78 28.17
CA PHE A 465 3.48 4.93 28.23
C PHE A 465 2.81 5.10 29.59
N ASN A 466 2.39 4.02 30.24
CA ASN A 466 1.84 4.10 31.59
C ASN A 466 2.86 4.63 32.61
N MET A 467 4.11 4.20 32.56
CA MET A 467 5.16 4.74 33.44
C MET A 467 5.37 6.25 33.27
N ILE A 468 5.32 6.75 32.02
CA ILE A 468 5.41 8.17 31.75
C ILE A 468 4.20 8.92 32.30
N LEU A 469 2.99 8.41 32.06
CA LEU A 469 1.73 9.02 32.48
C LEU A 469 1.54 9.02 33.99
N ASP A 470 2.04 8.00 34.69
CA ASP A 470 1.98 7.86 36.14
C ASP A 470 3.04 8.72 36.87
N GLY A 471 3.96 9.33 36.11
CA GLY A 471 4.96 10.24 36.63
C GLY A 471 6.20 9.59 37.21
N GLU A 472 6.39 8.29 37.00
CA GLU A 472 7.58 7.56 37.49
C GLU A 472 8.88 8.06 36.86
N LEU A 473 8.81 8.74 35.72
CA LEU A 473 9.94 9.18 34.92
C LEU A 473 10.03 10.71 34.77
N ASP A 474 9.35 11.46 35.64
CA ASP A 474 9.33 12.92 35.58
C ASP A 474 10.73 13.55 35.81
N ASP A 475 11.64 12.84 36.45
CA ASP A 475 13.02 13.28 36.71
C ASP A 475 13.96 13.13 35.51
N LEU A 476 13.57 12.37 34.48
CA LEU A 476 14.38 12.18 33.30
C LEU A 476 14.19 13.32 32.29
N PRO A 477 15.26 13.75 31.59
CA PRO A 477 15.15 14.77 30.56
C PRO A 477 14.28 14.27 29.41
N GLU A 478 13.49 15.16 28.80
CA GLU A 478 12.58 14.79 27.70
C GLU A 478 13.31 14.21 26.47
N GLN A 479 14.58 14.58 26.25
CA GLN A 479 15.39 14.03 25.15
C GLN A 479 15.69 12.53 25.30
N ALA A 480 15.60 11.99 26.51
CA ALA A 480 15.78 10.57 26.75
C ALA A 480 14.72 9.70 26.04
N PHE A 481 13.55 10.25 25.79
CA PHE A 481 12.41 9.55 25.19
C PHE A 481 12.39 9.61 23.66
N LEU A 482 13.27 10.43 23.07
CA LEU A 482 13.31 10.60 21.62
C LEU A 482 14.10 9.46 20.96
N ASN A 483 13.49 8.86 19.94
CA ASN A 483 14.10 7.85 19.08
C ASN A 483 14.68 6.66 19.86
N VAL A 484 13.84 6.08 20.71
CA VAL A 484 14.12 4.87 21.48
C VAL A 484 13.02 3.84 21.24
N GLY A 485 13.32 2.57 21.46
CA GLY A 485 12.34 1.49 21.34
C GLY A 485 11.53 1.33 22.64
N THR A 486 12.11 0.65 23.63
CA THR A 486 11.46 0.37 24.90
C THR A 486 11.70 1.46 25.94
N ILE A 487 10.90 1.45 27.00
CA ILE A 487 11.06 2.41 28.10
C ILE A 487 12.39 2.21 28.85
N GLU A 488 12.88 0.99 28.93
CA GLU A 488 14.19 0.67 29.52
C GLU A 488 15.33 1.41 28.79
N GLN A 489 15.27 1.48 27.47
CA GLN A 489 16.24 2.25 26.67
C GLN A 489 16.15 3.75 26.95
N ALA A 490 14.94 4.28 27.13
CA ALA A 490 14.73 5.68 27.52
C ALA A 490 15.33 5.96 28.90
N ILE A 491 15.14 5.09 29.87
CA ILE A 491 15.71 5.21 31.22
C ILE A 491 17.23 5.18 31.17
N GLU A 492 17.83 4.25 30.44
CA GLU A 492 19.28 4.17 30.29
C GLU A 492 19.86 5.43 29.62
N LYS A 493 19.22 5.88 28.53
CA LYS A 493 19.60 7.11 27.84
C LYS A 493 19.49 8.33 28.74
N GLY A 494 18.42 8.41 29.54
CA GLY A 494 18.19 9.49 30.49
C GLY A 494 19.29 9.55 31.59
N LYS A 495 19.67 8.42 32.13
CA LYS A 495 20.77 8.33 33.12
C LYS A 495 22.10 8.79 32.52
N LYS A 496 22.39 8.39 31.27
CA LYS A 496 23.63 8.86 30.58
C LYS A 496 23.61 10.36 30.35
N LEU A 497 22.49 10.94 29.95
CA LEU A 497 22.35 12.39 29.72
C LEU A 497 22.52 13.18 31.03
N LEU A 498 21.95 12.71 32.13
CA LEU A 498 22.09 13.34 33.44
C LEU A 498 23.54 13.28 33.93
N ALA A 499 24.23 12.15 33.75
CA ALA A 499 25.64 12.01 34.09
C ALA A 499 26.55 12.96 33.28
N GLN A 500 26.26 13.16 32.01
CA GLN A 500 26.99 14.09 31.15
C GLN A 500 26.76 15.55 31.52
N ALA A 501 25.56 15.88 31.99
CA ALA A 501 25.21 17.24 32.41
C ALA A 501 25.85 17.62 33.78
N GLN A 502 26.29 16.63 34.56
CA GLN A 502 26.96 16.81 35.86
C GLN A 502 28.50 16.80 35.78
N ALA A 503 29.05 16.38 34.63
CA ALA A 503 30.46 16.36 34.32
C ALA A 503 30.91 17.64 33.63
#